data_931a1c0d15cacb9165e16d31dd1d9123
#
_entry.id   931a1c0d15cacb9165e16d31dd1d9123
#
_cell.length_a   1.000
_cell.length_b   1.000
_cell.length_c   1.000
_cell.angle_alpha   90.00
_cell.angle_beta   90.00
_cell.angle_gamma   90.00
#
_symmetry.space_group_name_H-M   'P 1'
#
loop_
_entity.id
_entity.type
_entity.pdbx_description
1 polymer ?
#
loop_
_entity_poly.entity_id
_entity_poly.type
_entity_poly.pdbx_seq_one_letter_code
_entity_poly.pdbx_strand_id
1 'polypeptide(L)' 'MQITQTTVEELETELQEVLMNMDILAQKVQDKELDSYEGFMQSEKYKNRIVEIGNALKEKGIDITTRTE' A
#
# COMPACT_ATOMS: atom_id res chain seq x y z
N MET A 1 12.91 21.46 -10.43
CA MET A 1 12.55 21.15 -10.07
C MET A 1 12.31 20.50 -9.22
N GLN A 2 11.97 20.07 -8.70
CA GLN A 2 11.78 19.57 -7.93
C GLN A 2 11.04 19.29 -7.16
N ILE A 3 10.49 19.20 -7.12
CA ILE A 3 9.75 19.02 -6.36
C ILE A 3 9.83 17.92 -5.63
N THR A 4 9.87 17.79 -4.61
CA THR A 4 10.11 16.76 -3.86
C THR A 4 9.01 16.43 -2.98
N GLN A 5 7.91 17.13 -3.06
CA GLN A 5 6.84 16.79 -2.22
C GLN A 5 5.95 15.84 -2.87
N THR A 6 5.53 14.75 -2.22
CA THR A 6 4.58 13.80 -2.75
C THR A 6 3.19 14.37 -2.63
N THR A 7 2.46 14.41 -3.70
CA THR A 7 1.12 14.96 -3.69
C THR A 7 0.14 13.90 -3.22
N VAL A 8 -1.07 14.35 -2.87
CA VAL A 8 -2.13 13.43 -2.48
C VAL A 8 -2.41 12.45 -3.60
N GLU A 9 -2.41 12.94 -4.81
CA GLU A 9 -2.68 12.11 -5.97
C GLU A 9 -1.65 11.00 -6.10
N GLU A 10 -0.40 11.34 -5.91
CA GLU A 10 0.66 10.35 -5.99
C GLU A 10 0.55 9.33 -4.88
N LEU A 11 0.20 9.77 -3.69
CA LEU A 11 0.04 8.86 -2.59
C LEU A 11 -1.12 7.91 -2.83
N GLU A 12 -2.20 8.40 -3.36
CA GLU A 12 -3.35 7.55 -3.65
C GLU A 12 -3.03 6.55 -4.74
N THR A 13 -2.29 6.98 -5.74
CA THR A 13 -1.88 6.08 -6.80
C THR A 13 -0.99 4.98 -6.25
N GLU A 14 -0.06 5.35 -5.40
CA GLU A 14 0.82 4.36 -4.81
C GLU A 14 0.04 3.39 -3.94
N LEU A 15 -0.92 3.90 -3.20
CA LEU A 15 -1.75 3.05 -2.36
C LEU A 15 -2.46 1.99 -3.20
N GLN A 16 -3.01 2.41 -4.32
CA GLN A 16 -3.68 1.47 -5.19
C GLN A 16 -2.72 0.44 -5.76
N GLU A 17 -1.52 0.87 -6.09
CA GLU A 17 -0.54 -0.07 -6.62
C GLU A 17 -0.14 -1.10 -5.57
N VAL A 18 0.01 -0.65 -4.33
CA VAL A 18 0.38 -1.57 -3.27
C VAL A 18 -0.74 -2.59 -3.04
N LEU A 19 -1.98 -2.11 -3.04
CA LEU A 19 -3.11 -3.02 -2.84
C LEU A 19 -3.20 -4.04 -3.97
N MET A 20 -2.94 -3.60 -5.19
CA MET A 20 -2.94 -4.49 -6.32
C MET A 20 -1.83 -5.53 -6.20
N ASN A 21 -0.67 -5.09 -5.77
CA ASN A 21 0.45 -6.00 -5.59
C ASN A 21 0.17 -7.02 -4.51
N MET A 22 -0.52 -6.62 -3.46
CA MET A 22 -0.90 -7.57 -2.42
C MET A 22 -1.85 -8.63 -2.96
N ASP A 23 -2.74 -8.22 -3.83
CA ASP A 23 -3.66 -9.13 -4.47
C ASP A 23 -2.92 -10.15 -5.31
N ILE A 24 -1.97 -9.67 -6.10
CA ILE A 24 -1.16 -10.55 -6.93
C ILE A 24 -0.35 -11.50 -6.06
N LEU A 25 0.18 -10.98 -4.97
CA LEU A 25 0.96 -11.80 -4.06
C LEU A 25 0.11 -12.92 -3.48
N ALA A 26 -1.10 -12.61 -3.08
CA ALA A 26 -1.99 -13.61 -2.52
C ALA A 26 -2.30 -14.69 -3.56
N GLN A 27 -2.47 -14.27 -4.80
CA GLN A 27 -2.72 -15.23 -5.86
C GLN A 27 -1.54 -16.16 -6.06
N LYS A 28 -0.34 -15.62 -6.01
CA LYS A 28 0.85 -16.44 -6.20
C LYS A 28 1.01 -17.47 -5.11
N VAL A 29 0.71 -17.09 -3.89
CA VAL A 29 0.78 -18.03 -2.79
C VAL A 29 -0.28 -19.11 -2.96
N GLN A 30 -1.46 -18.72 -3.36
CA GLN A 30 -2.55 -19.62 -3.57
C GLN A 30 -2.23 -20.62 -4.68
N ASP A 31 -1.59 -20.15 -5.73
CA ASP A 31 -1.22 -20.98 -6.87
C ASP A 31 0.06 -21.76 -6.61
N LYS A 32 0.62 -21.62 -5.43
CA LYS A 32 1.83 -22.30 -5.04
C LYS A 32 3.05 -21.90 -5.86
N GLU A 33 2.99 -20.71 -6.43
CA GLU A 33 4.14 -20.16 -7.13
C GLU A 33 5.08 -19.49 -6.16
N LEU A 34 4.60 -19.22 -4.96
CA LEU A 34 5.38 -18.54 -3.95
C LEU A 34 5.14 -19.23 -2.63
N ASP A 35 6.21 -19.44 -1.90
CA ASP A 35 6.12 -20.08 -0.60
C ASP A 35 5.32 -19.19 0.36
N SER A 36 4.57 -19.81 1.26
CA SER A 36 3.75 -19.06 2.21
C SER A 36 4.58 -18.13 3.07
N TYR A 37 5.74 -18.58 3.51
CA TYR A 37 6.57 -17.76 4.35
C TYR A 37 7.05 -16.54 3.57
N GLU A 38 7.47 -16.74 2.35
CA GLU A 38 7.90 -15.65 1.50
C GLU A 38 6.76 -14.69 1.25
N GLY A 39 5.58 -15.23 1.00
CA GLY A 39 4.40 -14.38 0.81
C GLY A 39 4.11 -13.56 2.03
N PHE A 40 4.22 -14.16 3.20
CA PHE A 40 3.98 -13.45 4.44
C PHE A 40 4.97 -12.30 4.60
N MET A 41 6.24 -12.58 4.34
CA MET A 41 7.27 -11.55 4.50
C MET A 41 7.04 -10.38 3.56
N GLN A 42 6.67 -10.68 2.33
CA GLN A 42 6.42 -9.62 1.37
C GLN A 42 5.17 -8.84 1.72
N SER A 43 4.15 -9.51 2.21
CA SER A 43 2.93 -8.82 2.57
C SER A 43 3.15 -7.87 3.73
N GLU A 44 4.07 -8.21 4.63
CA GLU A 44 4.40 -7.30 5.72
C GLU A 44 4.99 -6.00 5.21
N LYS A 45 5.83 -6.08 4.20
CA LYS A 45 6.40 -4.88 3.62
C LYS A 45 5.32 -4.01 2.99
N TYR A 46 4.39 -4.63 2.30
CA TYR A 46 3.29 -3.87 1.70
C TYR A 46 2.41 -3.24 2.78
N LYS A 47 2.15 -3.97 3.84
CA LYS A 47 1.32 -3.44 4.92
C LYS A 47 1.98 -2.22 5.55
N ASN A 48 3.30 -2.31 5.76
CA ASN A 48 4.01 -1.18 6.32
C ASN A 48 3.94 0.03 5.40
N ARG A 49 4.02 -0.22 4.11
CA ARG A 49 3.92 0.88 3.17
C ARG A 49 2.53 1.51 3.19
N ILE A 50 1.50 0.69 3.33
CA ILE A 50 0.14 1.20 3.41
C ILE A 50 -0.02 2.10 4.61
N VAL A 51 0.56 1.72 5.74
CA VAL A 51 0.49 2.54 6.93
C VAL A 51 1.19 3.86 6.70
N GLU A 52 2.35 3.83 6.05
CA GLU A 52 3.08 5.06 5.78
C GLU A 52 2.28 5.98 4.87
N ILE A 53 1.67 5.41 3.84
CA ILE A 53 0.87 6.21 2.92
C ILE A 53 -0.33 6.79 3.66
N GLY A 54 -0.97 5.98 4.49
CA GLY A 54 -2.11 6.45 5.26
C GLY A 54 -1.75 7.60 6.17
N ASN A 55 -0.60 7.50 6.83
CA ASN A 55 -0.16 8.58 7.70
C ASN A 55 0.16 9.84 6.92
N ALA A 56 0.76 9.68 5.76
CA ALA A 56 1.08 10.84 4.93
C ALA A 56 -0.20 11.53 4.45
N LEU A 57 -1.19 10.75 4.07
CA LEU A 57 -2.46 11.32 3.64
C LEU A 57 -3.15 12.02 4.80
N LYS A 58 -3.07 11.43 5.96
CA LYS A 58 -3.69 12.02 7.13
C LYS A 58 -3.07 13.37 7.44
N GLU A 59 -1.77 13.48 7.29
CA GLU A 59 -1.09 14.74 7.51
C GLU A 59 -1.54 15.81 6.53
N LYS A 60 -2.04 15.40 5.40
CA LYS A 60 -2.52 16.35 4.41
C LYS A 60 -4.03 16.60 4.56
N GLY A 61 -4.62 16.07 5.62
CA GLY A 61 -6.03 16.30 5.88
C GLY A 61 -6.96 15.26 5.33
N ILE A 62 -6.43 14.14 4.84
CA ILE A 62 -7.24 13.08 4.30
C ILE A 62 -7.15 11.87 5.19
N ASP A 63 -8.28 11.44 5.69
CA ASP A 63 -8.29 10.31 6.61
C ASP A 63 -8.98 9.15 5.93
N ILE A 64 -8.22 8.20 5.47
CA ILE A 64 -8.77 7.09 4.75
C ILE A 64 -9.32 6.01 5.65
N THR A 65 -9.12 6.14 6.95
CA THR A 65 -9.60 5.12 7.85
C THR A 65 -10.94 5.46 8.44
N THR A 66 -11.31 6.72 8.45
CA THR A 66 -12.57 7.10 9.01
C THR A 66 -13.46 7.83 8.06
N ARG A 67 -13.24 7.70 6.75
CA ARG A 67 -14.02 8.37 5.83
C ARG A 67 -15.28 7.74 5.77
N THR A 68 -16.11 7.82 6.61
CA THR A 68 -17.33 7.21 6.53
C THR A 68 -18.41 8.12 6.34
N GLU A 69 -18.26 9.21 6.30
CA GLU A 69 -19.24 10.08 6.22
C GLU A 69 -19.77 10.21 5.20
#